data_09ac2b989e85a5f6c909130ae1820e1c
#
_entry.id   09ac2b989e85a5f6c909130ae1820e1c
#
_cell.length_a   1.000
_cell.length_b   1.000
_cell.length_c   1.000
_cell.angle_alpha   90.00
_cell.angle_beta   90.00
_cell.angle_gamma   90.00
#
_symmetry.space_group_name_H-M   'P 1'
#
loop_
_entity.id
_entity.type
_entity.pdbx_description
1 polymer ?
#
loop_
_entity_poly.entity_id
_entity_poly.type
_entity_poly.pdbx_seq_one_letter_code
_entity_poly.pdbx_strand_id
1 'polypeptide(L)'
;MAEDTQKEQKNNSSFIDKGIDLIKWVDSPFKLLEVIILATLAFGGYFAWDSRQVILQAITSQDHMPQLKEQEKLIPIVQSLMKDTGALVVVINKANLVINSRTTMLAMSNTGREKELEGTVTSLFNASPERNKAMVAMLNGEVLCEEFKPSSKIGEWGVRQGVEYMCRGSIPPDVGQFAGYISIGFKDKVADEYALKTRVNLAASEMSK
;
A
#
# COMPACT_ATOMS: atom_id res chain seq x y z
N MET A 1 -11.39 -51.63 -8.85
CA MET A 1 -12.16 -50.37 -8.61
C MET A 1 -13.23 -50.48 -7.52
N ALA A 2 -13.60 -51.66 -7.04
CA ALA A 2 -14.62 -51.83 -5.98
C ALA A 2 -14.06 -51.91 -4.56
N GLU A 3 -12.77 -52.16 -4.37
CA GLU A 3 -12.14 -52.31 -3.06
C GLU A 3 -11.78 -50.96 -2.38
N ASP A 4 -11.50 -49.92 -3.15
CA ASP A 4 -11.17 -48.60 -2.60
C ASP A 4 -12.39 -47.89 -2.01
N THR A 5 -13.57 -48.10 -2.59
CA THR A 5 -14.83 -47.50 -2.11
C THR A 5 -15.26 -48.04 -0.75
N GLN A 6 -14.94 -49.31 -0.43
CA GLN A 6 -15.29 -49.91 0.87
C GLN A 6 -14.37 -49.46 2.01
N LYS A 7 -13.12 -49.09 1.73
CA LYS A 7 -12.21 -48.58 2.74
C LYS A 7 -12.55 -47.14 3.16
N GLU A 8 -12.95 -46.29 2.24
CA GLU A 8 -13.38 -44.91 2.56
C GLU A 8 -14.67 -44.89 3.39
N GLN A 9 -15.61 -45.76 3.10
CA GLN A 9 -16.88 -45.81 3.83
C GLN A 9 -16.72 -46.33 5.26
N LYS A 10 -15.76 -47.24 5.52
CA LYS A 10 -15.47 -47.77 6.85
C LYS A 10 -14.70 -46.77 7.75
N ASN A 11 -13.90 -45.88 7.16
CA ASN A 11 -13.22 -44.80 7.90
C ASN A 11 -14.17 -43.69 8.32
N ASN A 12 -15.15 -43.33 7.49
CA ASN A 12 -16.10 -42.27 7.79
C ASN A 12 -17.06 -42.67 8.93
N SER A 13 -17.52 -43.93 9.00
CA SER A 13 -18.37 -44.39 10.09
C SER A 13 -17.66 -44.35 11.45
N SER A 14 -16.38 -44.70 11.48
CA SER A 14 -15.58 -44.64 12.74
C SER A 14 -15.37 -43.23 13.27
N PHE A 15 -15.32 -42.20 12.42
CA PHE A 15 -15.20 -40.82 12.86
C PHE A 15 -16.52 -40.25 13.42
N ILE A 16 -17.65 -40.62 12.79
CA ILE A 16 -18.99 -40.21 13.23
C ILE A 16 -19.32 -40.85 14.59
N ASP A 17 -19.02 -42.15 14.77
CA ASP A 17 -19.27 -42.86 16.02
C ASP A 17 -18.45 -42.29 17.16
N LYS A 18 -17.17 -41.95 16.94
CA LYS A 18 -16.32 -41.26 17.95
C LYS A 18 -16.84 -39.85 18.29
N GLY A 19 -17.37 -39.12 17.30
CA GLY A 19 -18.01 -37.82 17.50
C GLY A 19 -19.27 -37.91 18.37
N ILE A 20 -20.09 -38.92 18.15
CA ILE A 20 -21.31 -39.19 18.93
C ILE A 20 -20.98 -39.60 20.37
N ASP A 21 -19.94 -40.42 20.57
CA ASP A 21 -19.49 -40.80 21.91
C ASP A 21 -18.89 -39.60 22.70
N LEU A 22 -18.26 -38.67 22.01
CA LEU A 22 -17.76 -37.41 22.60
C LEU A 22 -18.92 -36.51 23.06
N ILE A 23 -20.01 -36.45 22.30
CA ILE A 23 -21.22 -35.70 22.66
C ILE A 23 -21.91 -36.34 23.87
N LYS A 24 -21.96 -37.67 23.94
CA LYS A 24 -22.53 -38.40 25.07
C LYS A 24 -21.71 -38.25 26.36
N TRP A 25 -20.43 -37.95 26.26
CA TRP A 25 -19.54 -37.72 27.41
C TRP A 25 -19.80 -36.34 28.09
N VAL A 26 -20.51 -35.44 27.41
CA VAL A 26 -20.77 -34.06 27.84
C VAL A 26 -22.05 -34.08 28.73
N ASP A 27 -21.94 -34.52 30.01
CA ASP A 27 -23.04 -34.59 30.95
C ASP A 27 -23.21 -33.31 31.80
N SER A 28 -22.29 -32.35 31.62
CA SER A 28 -22.32 -31.10 32.41
C SER A 28 -21.88 -29.89 31.56
N PRO A 29 -22.35 -28.68 31.87
CA PRO A 29 -21.98 -27.48 31.16
C PRO A 29 -20.47 -27.17 31.26
N PHE A 30 -19.79 -27.64 32.30
CA PHE A 30 -18.32 -27.49 32.41
C PHE A 30 -17.57 -28.38 31.43
N LYS A 31 -18.01 -29.62 31.22
CA LYS A 31 -17.42 -30.52 30.21
C LYS A 31 -17.64 -29.99 28.79
N LEU A 32 -18.82 -29.37 28.54
CA LEU A 32 -19.07 -28.71 27.26
C LEU A 32 -18.10 -27.54 27.00
N LEU A 33 -17.85 -26.72 28.02
CA LEU A 33 -16.91 -25.62 27.95
C LEU A 33 -15.47 -26.13 27.66
N GLU A 34 -15.06 -27.21 28.31
CA GLU A 34 -13.75 -27.85 28.14
C GLU A 34 -13.58 -28.34 26.68
N VAL A 35 -14.58 -29.02 26.13
CA VAL A 35 -14.57 -29.50 24.75
C VAL A 35 -14.50 -28.33 23.76
N ILE A 36 -15.22 -27.25 24.00
CA ILE A 36 -15.19 -26.04 23.16
C ILE A 36 -13.80 -25.41 23.19
N ILE A 37 -13.19 -25.28 24.38
CA ILE A 37 -11.84 -24.73 24.51
C ILE A 37 -10.83 -25.59 23.77
N LEU A 38 -10.86 -26.92 23.97
CA LEU A 38 -9.95 -27.84 23.28
C LEU A 38 -10.14 -27.82 21.75
N ALA A 39 -11.39 -27.80 21.28
CA ALA A 39 -11.69 -27.69 19.84
C ALA A 39 -11.17 -26.36 19.26
N THR A 40 -11.35 -25.25 19.98
CA THR A 40 -10.87 -23.94 19.56
C THR A 40 -9.34 -23.88 19.50
N LEU A 41 -8.66 -24.45 20.48
CA LEU A 41 -7.19 -24.55 20.51
C LEU A 41 -6.66 -25.46 19.40
N ALA A 42 -7.29 -26.60 19.17
CA ALA A 42 -6.90 -27.52 18.10
C ALA A 42 -7.12 -26.90 16.72
N PHE A 43 -8.27 -26.27 16.49
CA PHE A 43 -8.59 -25.61 15.22
C PHE A 43 -7.71 -24.37 15.01
N GLY A 44 -7.52 -23.54 16.05
CA GLY A 44 -6.62 -22.37 16.02
C GLY A 44 -5.17 -22.77 15.78
N GLY A 45 -4.71 -23.82 16.44
CA GLY A 45 -3.36 -24.38 16.24
C GLY A 45 -3.15 -24.93 14.84
N TYR A 46 -4.15 -25.68 14.32
CA TYR A 46 -4.13 -26.18 12.95
C TYR A 46 -4.10 -25.03 11.93
N PHE A 47 -4.97 -24.03 12.10
CA PHE A 47 -5.02 -22.88 11.22
C PHE A 47 -3.71 -22.05 11.24
N ALA A 48 -3.14 -21.84 12.43
CA ALA A 48 -1.86 -21.16 12.57
C ALA A 48 -0.72 -21.96 11.91
N TRP A 49 -0.74 -23.29 12.03
CA TRP A 49 0.25 -24.15 11.39
C TRP A 49 0.13 -24.19 9.87
N ASP A 50 -1.09 -24.29 9.34
CA ASP A 50 -1.37 -24.30 7.90
C ASP A 50 -1.02 -22.95 7.27
N SER A 51 -1.37 -21.85 7.96
CA SER A 51 -1.13 -20.48 7.51
C SER A 51 0.27 -19.94 7.90
N ARG A 52 1.13 -20.74 8.52
CA ARG A 52 2.44 -20.29 9.05
C ARG A 52 3.32 -19.58 8.02
N GLN A 53 3.31 -20.03 6.76
CA GLN A 53 4.11 -19.40 5.70
C GLN A 53 3.58 -18.01 5.36
N VAL A 54 2.25 -17.85 5.28
CA VAL A 54 1.61 -16.56 5.03
C VAL A 54 1.85 -15.60 6.20
N ILE A 55 1.74 -16.11 7.43
CA ILE A 55 1.99 -15.31 8.65
C ILE A 55 3.46 -14.90 8.73
N LEU A 56 4.40 -15.82 8.50
CA LEU A 56 5.83 -15.54 8.48
C LEU A 56 6.19 -14.56 7.35
N GLN A 57 5.65 -14.74 6.14
CA GLN A 57 5.84 -13.81 5.05
C GLN A 57 5.29 -12.41 5.39
N ALA A 58 4.12 -12.33 6.01
CA ALA A 58 3.54 -11.04 6.42
C ALA A 58 4.41 -10.33 7.48
N ILE A 59 5.01 -11.06 8.40
CA ILE A 59 5.90 -10.51 9.43
C ILE A 59 7.26 -10.12 8.85
N THR A 60 7.87 -10.98 8.03
CA THR A 60 9.19 -10.73 7.46
C THR A 60 9.17 -9.73 6.30
N SER A 61 8.07 -9.64 5.54
CA SER A 61 7.95 -8.64 4.47
C SER A 61 7.77 -7.22 4.98
N GLN A 62 7.33 -7.03 6.23
CA GLN A 62 7.26 -5.69 6.83
C GLN A 62 8.67 -5.06 7.03
N ASP A 63 9.68 -5.87 7.30
CA ASP A 63 11.06 -5.38 7.50
C ASP A 63 11.76 -5.02 6.17
N HIS A 64 11.22 -5.48 5.03
CA HIS A 64 11.77 -5.20 3.69
C HIS A 64 10.93 -4.24 2.85
N MET A 65 9.80 -3.73 3.39
CA MET A 65 9.05 -2.70 2.68
C MET A 65 9.82 -1.38 2.70
N PRO A 66 10.04 -0.76 1.53
CA PRO A 66 10.70 0.54 1.47
C PRO A 66 9.89 1.54 2.29
N GLN A 67 10.60 2.37 3.03
CA GLN A 67 10.02 3.42 3.85
C GLN A 67 10.45 4.77 3.34
N LEU A 68 9.55 5.75 3.41
CA LEU A 68 9.92 7.14 3.18
C LEU A 68 10.83 7.63 4.31
N LYS A 69 11.81 8.44 3.96
CA LYS A 69 12.60 9.21 4.93
C LYS A 69 11.69 10.12 5.75
N GLU A 70 12.18 10.52 6.92
CA GLU A 70 11.53 11.50 7.76
C GLU A 70 11.35 12.82 7.02
N GLN A 71 10.28 13.53 7.32
CA GLN A 71 9.88 14.74 6.62
C GLN A 71 11.01 15.79 6.52
N GLU A 72 11.77 15.99 7.58
CA GLU A 72 12.86 16.96 7.60
C GLU A 72 13.99 16.61 6.61
N LYS A 73 14.20 15.32 6.35
CA LYS A 73 15.17 14.84 5.36
C LYS A 73 14.67 14.94 3.91
N LEU A 74 13.35 15.04 3.72
CA LEU A 74 12.74 15.23 2.39
C LEU A 74 12.87 16.68 1.91
N ILE A 75 12.88 17.66 2.81
CA ILE A 75 12.90 19.10 2.46
C ILE A 75 14.06 19.46 1.53
N PRO A 76 15.34 19.16 1.86
CA PRO A 76 16.45 19.54 1.00
C PRO A 76 16.40 18.85 -0.36
N ILE A 77 15.94 17.59 -0.42
CA ILE A 77 15.79 16.85 -1.68
C ILE A 77 14.76 17.54 -2.58
N VAL A 78 13.61 17.91 -1.99
CA VAL A 78 12.53 18.60 -2.73
C VAL A 78 12.99 19.98 -3.20
N GLN A 79 13.70 20.73 -2.37
CA GLN A 79 14.23 22.05 -2.75
C GLN A 79 15.23 21.96 -3.91
N SER A 80 16.14 20.97 -3.87
CA SER A 80 17.06 20.73 -4.98
C SER A 80 16.30 20.36 -6.26
N LEU A 81 15.33 19.44 -6.16
CA LEU A 81 14.53 19.04 -7.30
C LEU A 81 13.76 20.21 -7.93
N MET A 82 13.12 21.06 -7.11
CA MET A 82 12.40 22.24 -7.58
C MET A 82 13.35 23.21 -8.31
N LYS A 83 14.53 23.44 -7.73
CA LYS A 83 15.55 24.31 -8.34
C LYS A 83 16.05 23.76 -9.68
N ASP A 84 16.30 22.44 -9.76
CA ASP A 84 16.85 21.79 -10.94
C ASP A 84 15.84 21.66 -12.08
N THR A 85 14.55 21.55 -11.76
CA THR A 85 13.48 21.31 -12.73
C THR A 85 12.65 22.53 -13.07
N GLY A 86 12.73 23.59 -12.26
CA GLY A 86 11.85 24.76 -12.39
C GLY A 86 10.40 24.48 -11.97
N ALA A 87 10.15 23.43 -11.19
CA ALA A 87 8.82 23.07 -10.74
C ALA A 87 8.21 24.15 -9.84
N LEU A 88 6.92 24.44 -10.03
CA LEU A 88 6.16 25.38 -9.19
C LEU A 88 5.77 24.77 -7.85
N VAL A 89 5.44 23.47 -7.85
CA VAL A 89 5.05 22.73 -6.65
C VAL A 89 5.62 21.32 -6.65
N VAL A 90 5.88 20.81 -5.46
CA VAL A 90 6.20 19.39 -5.21
C VAL A 90 5.39 18.91 -4.01
N VAL A 91 4.75 17.75 -4.17
CA VAL A 91 3.99 17.09 -3.11
C VAL A 91 4.50 15.66 -2.94
N ILE A 92 4.86 15.30 -1.71
CA ILE A 92 5.25 13.93 -1.34
C ILE A 92 4.10 13.27 -0.58
N ASN A 93 3.66 12.13 -1.07
CA ASN A 93 2.61 11.34 -0.44
C ASN A 93 3.15 9.98 0.02
N LYS A 94 2.92 9.64 1.28
CA LYS A 94 3.10 8.29 1.80
C LYS A 94 1.88 7.45 1.43
N ALA A 95 2.09 6.26 0.90
CA ALA A 95 1.02 5.33 0.55
C ALA A 95 0.87 4.23 1.60
N ASN A 96 -0.35 3.78 1.79
CA ASN A 96 -0.68 2.56 2.51
C ASN A 96 -1.64 1.74 1.64
N LEU A 97 -1.10 0.71 1.00
CA LEU A 97 -1.83 -0.16 0.09
C LEU A 97 -2.88 -1.01 0.81
N VAL A 98 -2.61 -1.39 2.07
CA VAL A 98 -3.48 -2.29 2.85
C VAL A 98 -4.83 -1.63 3.15
N ILE A 99 -4.81 -0.36 3.54
CA ILE A 99 -6.04 0.39 3.89
C ILE A 99 -6.45 1.38 2.78
N ASN A 100 -5.90 1.24 1.59
CA ASN A 100 -6.19 2.08 0.42
C ASN A 100 -6.11 3.59 0.74
N SER A 101 -5.05 4.03 1.42
CA SER A 101 -4.90 5.43 1.79
C SER A 101 -3.57 6.03 1.36
N ARG A 102 -3.56 7.34 1.22
CA ARG A 102 -2.35 8.16 1.06
C ARG A 102 -2.39 9.32 2.05
N THR A 103 -1.24 9.64 2.60
CA THR A 103 -1.06 10.77 3.51
C THR A 103 -0.05 11.73 2.91
N THR A 104 -0.40 13.00 2.82
CA THR A 104 0.53 14.03 2.37
C THR A 104 1.59 14.25 3.43
N MET A 105 2.84 13.93 3.11
CA MET A 105 3.98 14.09 4.01
C MET A 105 4.60 15.47 3.91
N LEU A 106 4.67 16.02 2.70
CA LEU A 106 5.26 17.33 2.43
C LEU A 106 4.55 17.96 1.24
N ALA A 107 4.20 19.23 1.34
CA ALA A 107 3.74 20.06 0.25
C ALA A 107 4.58 21.35 0.21
N MET A 108 5.20 21.61 -0.94
CA MET A 108 6.11 22.74 -1.12
C MET A 108 5.85 23.44 -2.44
N SER A 109 5.92 24.79 -2.42
CA SER A 109 5.86 25.64 -3.60
C SER A 109 7.05 26.62 -3.62
N ASN A 110 7.15 27.43 -4.66
CA ASN A 110 8.16 28.51 -4.73
C ASN A 110 8.02 29.53 -3.61
N THR A 111 6.86 29.66 -2.99
CA THR A 111 6.60 30.54 -1.83
C THR A 111 6.94 29.88 -0.49
N GLY A 112 7.24 28.58 -0.49
CA GLY A 112 7.61 27.82 0.71
C GLY A 112 6.75 26.59 0.96
N ARG A 113 6.85 26.08 2.19
CA ARG A 113 6.17 24.87 2.67
C ARG A 113 4.73 25.18 3.07
N GLU A 114 3.78 24.36 2.62
CA GLU A 114 2.35 24.47 2.91
C GLU A 114 1.93 23.46 3.98
N LYS A 115 2.12 23.83 5.23
CA LYS A 115 1.88 22.94 6.38
C LYS A 115 0.43 22.54 6.56
N GLU A 116 -0.53 23.34 6.09
CA GLU A 116 -1.97 23.05 6.21
C GLU A 116 -2.42 21.86 5.37
N LEU A 117 -1.65 21.51 4.34
CA LEU A 117 -1.92 20.34 3.49
C LEU A 117 -1.29 19.06 4.04
N GLU A 118 -0.30 19.19 4.91
CA GLU A 118 0.41 18.05 5.46
C GLU A 118 -0.45 17.28 6.46
N GLY A 119 -0.29 15.97 6.50
CA GLY A 119 -1.15 15.08 7.28
C GLY A 119 -2.53 14.81 6.66
N THR A 120 -2.89 15.46 5.55
CA THR A 120 -4.14 15.17 4.86
C THR A 120 -4.16 13.73 4.35
N VAL A 121 -5.18 12.98 4.77
CA VAL A 121 -5.39 11.58 4.36
C VAL A 121 -6.50 11.52 3.33
N THR A 122 -6.25 10.83 2.22
CA THR A 122 -7.22 10.59 1.14
C THR A 122 -7.08 9.17 0.60
N SER A 123 -8.07 8.68 -0.16
CA SER A 123 -7.97 7.38 -0.82
C SER A 123 -6.87 7.36 -1.86
N LEU A 124 -6.12 6.27 -1.92
CA LEU A 124 -5.07 6.04 -2.91
C LEU A 124 -5.69 5.69 -4.27
N PHE A 125 -6.56 4.68 -4.28
CA PHE A 125 -7.40 4.33 -5.42
C PHE A 125 -8.81 4.89 -5.22
N ASN A 126 -9.46 5.23 -6.30
CA ASN A 126 -10.84 5.74 -6.30
C ASN A 126 -11.69 5.04 -7.38
N ALA A 127 -12.97 5.38 -7.46
CA ALA A 127 -13.89 4.77 -8.42
C ALA A 127 -13.63 5.17 -9.90
N SER A 128 -12.77 6.16 -10.15
CA SER A 128 -12.44 6.59 -11.53
C SER A 128 -11.31 5.73 -12.10
N PRO A 129 -11.55 4.97 -13.18
CA PRO A 129 -10.51 4.19 -13.85
C PRO A 129 -9.32 5.04 -14.34
N GLU A 130 -9.58 6.26 -14.85
CA GLU A 130 -8.56 7.16 -15.38
C GLU A 130 -7.57 7.60 -14.28
N ARG A 131 -8.08 7.88 -13.07
CA ARG A 131 -7.23 8.23 -11.93
C ARG A 131 -6.42 7.04 -11.45
N ASN A 132 -6.98 5.86 -11.49
CA ASN A 132 -6.28 4.63 -11.12
C ASN A 132 -5.20 4.27 -12.13
N LYS A 133 -5.34 4.66 -13.42
CA LYS A 133 -4.31 4.47 -14.44
C LYS A 133 -2.97 5.09 -14.03
N ALA A 134 -2.98 6.32 -13.54
CA ALA A 134 -1.76 6.97 -13.06
C ALA A 134 -1.13 6.21 -11.88
N MET A 135 -1.97 5.69 -10.96
CA MET A 135 -1.49 4.90 -9.83
C MET A 135 -0.87 3.58 -10.28
N VAL A 136 -1.50 2.88 -11.24
CA VAL A 136 -0.96 1.63 -11.80
C VAL A 136 0.36 1.87 -12.52
N ALA A 137 0.50 2.95 -13.31
CA ALA A 137 1.76 3.31 -13.94
C ALA A 137 2.88 3.53 -12.91
N MET A 138 2.59 4.26 -11.82
CA MET A 138 3.57 4.45 -10.74
C MET A 138 3.96 3.14 -10.05
N LEU A 139 3.02 2.21 -9.82
CA LEU A 139 3.33 0.88 -9.25
C LEU A 139 4.25 0.06 -10.18
N ASN A 140 4.22 0.33 -11.48
CA ASN A 140 5.13 -0.24 -12.46
C ASN A 140 6.46 0.54 -12.59
N GLY A 141 6.74 1.50 -11.71
CA GLY A 141 7.96 2.30 -11.73
C GLY A 141 7.98 3.38 -12.82
N GLU A 142 6.85 3.66 -13.47
CA GLU A 142 6.77 4.65 -14.52
C GLU A 142 6.54 6.06 -13.95
N VAL A 143 7.24 7.05 -14.48
CA VAL A 143 6.91 8.46 -14.26
C VAL A 143 5.89 8.90 -15.31
N LEU A 144 4.68 9.20 -14.88
CA LEU A 144 3.60 9.67 -15.73
C LEU A 144 3.48 11.19 -15.67
N CYS A 145 3.50 11.82 -16.86
CA CYS A 145 3.30 13.26 -17.02
C CYS A 145 2.04 13.53 -17.84
N GLU A 146 1.19 14.41 -17.38
CA GLU A 146 -0.13 14.70 -17.99
C GLU A 146 -0.62 16.12 -17.69
N GLU A 147 -1.59 16.61 -18.45
CA GLU A 147 -2.31 17.83 -18.12
C GLU A 147 -2.95 17.72 -16.74
N PHE A 148 -2.80 18.77 -15.95
CA PHE A 148 -3.25 18.76 -14.58
C PHE A 148 -4.75 18.99 -14.46
N LYS A 149 -5.47 18.03 -13.87
CA LYS A 149 -6.89 18.13 -13.56
C LYS A 149 -7.09 18.05 -12.05
N PRO A 150 -7.41 19.15 -11.35
CA PRO A 150 -7.59 19.16 -9.91
C PRO A 150 -8.79 18.32 -9.49
N SER A 151 -8.68 17.63 -8.37
CA SER A 151 -9.74 16.77 -7.85
C SER A 151 -9.74 16.65 -6.33
N SER A 152 -8.98 17.50 -5.66
CA SER A 152 -8.81 17.49 -4.21
C SER A 152 -8.35 18.87 -3.75
N LYS A 153 -8.41 19.15 -2.43
CA LYS A 153 -7.89 20.40 -1.85
C LYS A 153 -6.42 20.67 -2.24
N ILE A 154 -5.60 19.63 -2.29
CA ILE A 154 -4.20 19.71 -2.76
C ILE A 154 -4.16 20.09 -4.25
N GLY A 155 -5.05 19.52 -5.04
CA GLY A 155 -5.18 19.88 -6.45
C GLY A 155 -5.60 21.35 -6.65
N GLU A 156 -6.58 21.82 -5.92
CA GLU A 156 -7.01 23.22 -5.93
C GLU A 156 -5.88 24.18 -5.51
N TRP A 157 -5.09 23.79 -4.51
CA TRP A 157 -3.90 24.52 -4.13
C TRP A 157 -2.89 24.59 -5.29
N GLY A 158 -2.62 23.46 -5.97
CA GLY A 158 -1.76 23.44 -7.15
C GLY A 158 -2.20 24.40 -8.24
N VAL A 159 -3.52 24.45 -8.53
CA VAL A 159 -4.08 25.44 -9.49
C VAL A 159 -3.82 26.88 -9.05
N ARG A 160 -3.98 27.19 -7.75
CA ARG A 160 -3.66 28.53 -7.20
C ARG A 160 -2.18 28.85 -7.33
N GLN A 161 -1.29 27.85 -7.38
CA GLN A 161 0.14 28.03 -7.67
C GLN A 161 0.45 28.12 -9.17
N GLY A 162 -0.55 28.03 -10.04
CA GLY A 162 -0.39 28.13 -11.49
C GLY A 162 0.01 26.82 -12.16
N VAL A 163 -0.27 25.67 -11.55
CA VAL A 163 0.02 24.35 -12.14
C VAL A 163 -0.99 23.98 -13.21
N GLU A 164 -0.53 23.72 -14.42
CA GLU A 164 -1.29 23.23 -15.57
C GLU A 164 -0.82 21.87 -16.08
N TYR A 165 0.42 21.46 -15.73
CA TYR A 165 1.03 20.18 -16.11
C TYR A 165 1.65 19.52 -14.90
N MET A 166 1.47 18.18 -14.76
CA MET A 166 1.93 17.46 -13.59
C MET A 166 2.59 16.14 -13.94
N CYS A 167 3.74 15.88 -13.34
CA CYS A 167 4.40 14.57 -13.38
C CYS A 167 4.32 13.87 -12.04
N ARG A 168 4.13 12.56 -12.05
CA ARG A 168 4.07 11.72 -10.85
C ARG A 168 4.99 10.52 -11.00
N GLY A 169 5.71 10.17 -9.95
CA GLY A 169 6.59 9.01 -9.90
C GLY A 169 6.53 8.30 -8.55
N SER A 170 6.76 6.98 -8.54
CA SER A 170 6.83 6.17 -7.33
C SER A 170 8.05 6.50 -6.46
N ILE A 171 7.94 6.22 -5.16
CA ILE A 171 9.04 6.26 -4.20
C ILE A 171 9.09 4.91 -3.49
N PRO A 172 10.18 4.14 -3.64
CA PRO A 172 11.24 4.29 -4.65
C PRO A 172 10.73 4.05 -6.08
N PRO A 173 11.54 4.33 -7.11
CA PRO A 173 11.16 4.15 -8.51
C PRO A 173 11.18 2.69 -8.98
N ASP A 174 11.49 1.75 -8.08
CA ASP A 174 11.64 0.33 -8.37
C ASP A 174 10.30 -0.38 -8.48
N VAL A 175 10.15 -1.24 -9.50
CA VAL A 175 8.94 -2.05 -9.70
C VAL A 175 8.70 -2.97 -8.50
N GLY A 176 7.46 -3.00 -8.04
CA GLY A 176 7.06 -3.84 -6.89
C GLY A 176 7.42 -3.27 -5.52
N GLN A 177 8.09 -2.12 -5.47
CA GLN A 177 8.38 -1.38 -4.25
C GLN A 177 7.61 -0.06 -4.25
N PHE A 178 6.79 0.19 -3.23
CA PHE A 178 5.96 1.38 -3.20
C PHE A 178 5.71 1.87 -1.77
N ALA A 179 6.53 2.82 -1.31
CA ALA A 179 6.33 3.51 -0.03
C ALA A 179 5.43 4.74 -0.17
N GLY A 180 5.38 5.29 -1.38
CA GLY A 180 4.64 6.50 -1.68
C GLY A 180 4.90 6.99 -3.10
N TYR A 181 4.62 8.26 -3.33
CA TYR A 181 4.87 8.88 -4.63
C TYR A 181 5.11 10.39 -4.52
N ILE A 182 5.83 10.89 -5.49
CA ILE A 182 6.08 12.32 -5.70
C ILE A 182 5.16 12.85 -6.81
N SER A 183 4.61 14.03 -6.60
CA SER A 183 3.89 14.81 -7.63
C SER A 183 4.59 16.15 -7.82
N ILE A 184 4.91 16.48 -9.07
CA ILE A 184 5.66 17.69 -9.43
C ILE A 184 4.84 18.47 -10.44
N GLY A 185 4.52 19.73 -10.13
CA GLY A 185 3.67 20.57 -10.94
C GLY A 185 4.44 21.69 -11.65
N PHE A 186 4.06 21.92 -12.90
CA PHE A 186 4.64 22.93 -13.79
C PHE A 186 3.51 23.82 -14.36
N LYS A 187 3.88 25.01 -14.82
CA LYS A 187 2.96 25.87 -15.57
C LYS A 187 2.66 25.29 -16.94
N ASP A 188 3.70 24.93 -17.65
CA ASP A 188 3.64 24.46 -19.03
C ASP A 188 4.16 23.01 -19.13
N LYS A 189 3.86 22.35 -20.24
CA LYS A 189 4.44 21.07 -20.59
C LYS A 189 5.98 21.18 -20.67
N VAL A 190 6.66 20.27 -19.98
CA VAL A 190 8.14 20.25 -19.96
C VAL A 190 8.68 19.81 -21.32
N ALA A 191 9.64 20.56 -21.87
CA ALA A 191 10.20 20.29 -23.18
C ALA A 191 10.99 18.98 -23.25
N ASP A 192 11.76 18.67 -22.21
CA ASP A 192 12.53 17.42 -22.09
C ASP A 192 11.96 16.55 -20.96
N GLU A 193 10.89 15.79 -21.29
CA GLU A 193 10.30 14.86 -20.34
C GLU A 193 11.26 13.74 -19.92
N TYR A 194 12.19 13.33 -20.77
CA TYR A 194 13.11 12.25 -20.43
C TYR A 194 14.11 12.69 -19.35
N ALA A 195 14.70 13.86 -19.49
CA ALA A 195 15.58 14.43 -18.47
C ALA A 195 14.81 14.66 -17.16
N LEU A 196 13.58 15.16 -17.23
CA LEU A 196 12.72 15.34 -16.07
C LEU A 196 12.46 14.00 -15.35
N LYS A 197 12.03 12.96 -16.08
CA LYS A 197 11.77 11.62 -15.52
C LYS A 197 12.99 11.05 -14.81
N THR A 198 14.17 11.24 -15.40
CA THR A 198 15.43 10.82 -14.78
C THR A 198 15.69 11.56 -13.46
N ARG A 199 15.47 12.87 -13.42
CA ARG A 199 15.62 13.68 -12.19
C ARG A 199 14.61 13.29 -11.11
N VAL A 200 13.36 13.03 -11.50
CA VAL A 200 12.31 12.54 -10.58
C VAL A 200 12.71 11.20 -9.96
N ASN A 201 13.18 10.26 -10.76
CA ASN A 201 13.61 8.94 -10.29
C ASN A 201 14.80 9.02 -9.34
N LEU A 202 15.81 9.87 -9.65
CA LEU A 202 16.94 10.10 -8.75
C LEU A 202 16.47 10.64 -7.39
N ALA A 203 15.66 11.69 -7.41
CA ALA A 203 15.11 12.26 -6.18
C ALA A 203 14.24 11.24 -5.42
N ALA A 204 13.41 10.45 -6.12
CA ALA A 204 12.59 9.42 -5.51
C ALA A 204 13.42 8.31 -4.83
N SER A 205 14.53 7.89 -5.44
CA SER A 205 15.48 6.96 -4.82
C SER A 205 16.11 7.54 -3.55
N GLU A 206 16.47 8.82 -3.57
CA GLU A 206 17.01 9.50 -2.38
C GLU A 206 15.99 9.67 -1.25
N MET A 207 14.68 9.64 -1.54
CA MET A 207 13.60 9.80 -0.56
C MET A 207 13.26 8.51 0.19
N SER A 208 13.69 7.35 -0.28
CA SER A 208 13.48 6.05 0.36
C SER A 208 14.60 5.68 1.35
N LYS A 209 14.25 4.82 2.33
CA LYS A 209 15.20 4.18 3.27
C LYS A 209 15.43 2.75 2.84
#